data_30aa979eb18a0f135c63541e084f4a07
#
_entry.id   30aa979eb18a0f135c63541e084f4a07
#
_cell.length_a   1.000
_cell.length_b   1.000
_cell.length_c   1.000
_cell.angle_alpha   90.00
_cell.angle_beta   90.00
_cell.angle_gamma   90.00
#
_symmetry.space_group_name_H-M   'P 1'
#
loop_
_entity.id
_entity.type
_entity.pdbx_description
1 polymer ?
#
loop_
_entity_poly.entity_id
_entity_poly.type
_entity_poly.pdbx_seq_one_letter_code
_entity_poly.pdbx_strand_id
1 'polypeptide(L)'
;MKKIACIVAGLFVALTMAAQTKVTWSMELGLGMSTWMGKDAGDSSPLFNQKVGVGIDVPLSGLVSFQTGLYWASKGASIDVDYVGANTKNVVDMHVNQNYFEMPLLAAFHVGTAANFDMVFTAGPYLAYGVSGKRNIDIDDLTVSYNTFGESKIDGEIVSGLRRFDAGVMAGVALDFKRWTVGLDGEFGCCKLASNSKTRNLAFFFTAGYKF
;
A
#
# COMPACT_ATOMS: atom_id res chain seq x y z
N MET A 1 -7.88 25.14 -9.73
CA MET A 1 -8.82 24.47 -10.65
C MET A 1 -8.24 24.28 -12.06
N LYS A 2 -7.70 25.31 -12.75
CA LYS A 2 -7.14 25.17 -14.12
C LYS A 2 -5.99 24.14 -14.22
N LYS A 3 -5.10 24.03 -13.20
CA LYS A 3 -3.98 23.06 -13.20
C LYS A 3 -4.45 21.61 -13.09
N ILE A 4 -5.51 21.34 -12.31
CA ILE A 4 -6.10 20.01 -12.18
C ILE A 4 -6.81 19.61 -13.48
N ALA A 5 -7.53 20.54 -14.10
CA ALA A 5 -8.18 20.31 -15.39
C ALA A 5 -7.17 19.98 -16.51
N CYS A 6 -6.00 20.61 -16.52
CA CYS A 6 -4.93 20.27 -17.48
C CYS A 6 -4.33 18.88 -17.24
N ILE A 7 -4.16 18.47 -15.97
CA ILE A 7 -3.67 17.13 -15.62
C ILE A 7 -4.71 16.06 -16.03
N VAL A 8 -5.99 16.29 -15.75
CA VAL A 8 -7.08 15.38 -16.12
C VAL A 8 -7.24 15.31 -17.64
N ALA A 9 -7.14 16.44 -18.35
CA ALA A 9 -7.17 16.47 -19.81
C ALA A 9 -5.96 15.76 -20.43
N GLY A 10 -4.77 15.93 -19.85
CA GLY A 10 -3.56 15.21 -20.26
C GLY A 10 -3.68 13.70 -20.07
N LEU A 11 -4.26 13.25 -18.95
CA LEU A 11 -4.55 11.84 -18.72
C LEU A 11 -5.57 11.28 -19.74
N PHE A 12 -6.63 12.06 -20.06
CA PHE A 12 -7.63 11.65 -21.07
C PHE A 12 -7.03 11.53 -22.46
N VAL A 13 -6.16 12.46 -22.87
CA VAL A 13 -5.44 12.40 -24.16
C VAL A 13 -4.48 11.20 -24.18
N ALA A 14 -3.77 10.91 -23.10
CA ALA A 14 -2.92 9.73 -23.01
C ALA A 14 -3.72 8.43 -23.12
N LEU A 15 -4.90 8.34 -22.51
CA LEU A 15 -5.82 7.20 -22.62
C LEU A 15 -6.41 7.02 -24.02
N THR A 16 -6.67 8.10 -24.77
CA THR A 16 -7.17 8.00 -26.14
C THR A 16 -6.09 7.57 -27.13
N MET A 17 -4.82 7.91 -26.92
CA MET A 17 -3.70 7.39 -27.69
C MET A 17 -3.42 5.91 -27.39
N ALA A 18 -3.69 5.45 -26.18
CA ALA A 18 -3.59 4.05 -25.78
C ALA A 18 -4.64 3.14 -26.40
N ALA A 19 -5.74 3.70 -26.94
CA ALA A 19 -6.80 2.92 -27.61
C ALA A 19 -6.34 2.16 -28.88
N GLN A 20 -5.15 2.45 -29.40
CA GLN A 20 -4.54 1.73 -30.52
C GLN A 20 -3.50 0.69 -30.09
N THR A 21 -3.17 0.62 -28.78
CA THR A 21 -2.19 -0.32 -28.23
C THR A 21 -2.88 -1.46 -27.49
N LYS A 22 -2.29 -2.65 -27.54
CA LYS A 22 -2.83 -3.82 -26.86
C LYS A 22 -2.66 -3.68 -25.36
N VAL A 23 -3.71 -3.25 -24.67
CA VAL A 23 -3.77 -3.20 -23.21
C VAL A 23 -3.74 -4.60 -22.64
N THR A 24 -2.88 -4.85 -21.64
CA THR A 24 -2.78 -6.13 -20.95
C THR A 24 -3.42 -6.00 -19.57
N TRP A 25 -4.30 -6.94 -19.24
CA TRP A 25 -4.89 -7.07 -17.92
C TRP A 25 -4.14 -8.12 -17.11
N SER A 26 -4.07 -7.94 -15.82
CA SER A 26 -3.48 -8.90 -14.91
C SER A 26 -4.30 -9.05 -13.63
N MET A 27 -4.25 -10.23 -13.03
CA MET A 27 -4.59 -10.42 -11.62
C MET A 27 -3.29 -10.61 -10.86
N GLU A 28 -3.23 -10.05 -9.65
CA GLU A 28 -2.02 -10.04 -8.85
C GLU A 28 -2.31 -10.32 -7.38
N LEU A 29 -1.44 -11.14 -6.79
CA LEU A 29 -1.40 -11.44 -5.37
C LEU A 29 -0.04 -11.01 -4.83
N GLY A 30 -0.03 -10.35 -3.68
CA GLY A 30 1.15 -9.96 -2.94
C GLY A 30 1.10 -10.47 -1.50
N LEU A 31 2.22 -10.98 -1.03
CA LEU A 31 2.46 -11.31 0.37
C LEU A 31 3.66 -10.50 0.85
N GLY A 32 3.57 -9.92 2.02
CA GLY A 32 4.62 -9.03 2.46
C GLY A 32 4.54 -8.62 3.91
N MET A 33 5.24 -7.57 4.20
CA MET A 33 5.29 -6.98 5.53
C MET A 33 5.10 -5.48 5.44
N SER A 34 4.45 -4.90 6.44
CA SER A 34 4.38 -3.46 6.60
C SER A 34 4.68 -3.05 8.02
N THR A 35 5.17 -1.85 8.17
CA THR A 35 5.43 -1.20 9.46
C THR A 35 5.17 0.30 9.33
N TRP A 36 5.34 1.01 10.42
CA TRP A 36 5.29 2.46 10.43
C TRP A 36 6.68 3.06 10.42
N MET A 37 6.83 4.20 9.76
CA MET A 37 8.06 4.98 9.74
C MET A 37 7.79 6.43 10.13
N GLY A 38 8.81 7.12 10.63
CA GLY A 38 8.75 8.52 11.01
C GLY A 38 9.16 8.75 12.47
N LYS A 39 9.21 10.01 12.89
CA LYS A 39 9.72 10.37 14.21
C LYS A 39 8.85 9.87 15.37
N ASP A 40 7.56 9.68 15.11
CA ASP A 40 6.58 9.27 16.12
C ASP A 40 6.11 7.81 15.90
N ALA A 41 6.86 7.03 15.10
CA ALA A 41 6.55 5.63 14.85
C ALA A 41 6.91 4.70 16.03
N GLY A 42 7.77 5.19 16.95
CA GLY A 42 8.25 4.38 18.09
C GLY A 42 8.99 3.12 17.64
N ASP A 43 9.00 2.12 18.50
CA ASP A 43 9.55 0.79 18.21
C ASP A 43 8.48 -0.07 17.53
N SER A 44 8.02 0.36 16.34
CA SER A 44 7.03 -0.39 15.58
C SER A 44 7.66 -1.58 14.88
N SER A 45 7.08 -2.76 15.11
CA SER A 45 7.48 -4.04 14.51
C SER A 45 6.67 -4.32 13.24
N PRO A 46 7.26 -5.00 12.24
CA PRO A 46 6.56 -5.36 11.01
C PRO A 46 5.43 -6.35 11.25
N LEU A 47 4.28 -6.12 10.59
CA LEU A 47 3.19 -7.08 10.49
C LEU A 47 3.18 -7.74 9.11
N PHE A 48 2.85 -9.04 9.08
CA PHE A 48 2.58 -9.75 7.83
C PHE A 48 1.28 -9.25 7.21
N ASN A 49 1.35 -8.94 5.92
CA ASN A 49 0.24 -8.34 5.17
C ASN A 49 0.11 -8.94 3.78
N GLN A 50 -1.04 -8.67 3.16
CA GLN A 50 -1.40 -9.21 1.86
C GLN A 50 -1.97 -8.11 0.97
N LYS A 51 -1.80 -8.30 -0.34
CA LYS A 51 -2.30 -7.43 -1.41
C LYS A 51 -2.92 -8.31 -2.48
N VAL A 52 -4.08 -7.92 -3.00
CA VAL A 52 -4.73 -8.61 -4.11
C VAL A 52 -5.44 -7.59 -4.99
N GLY A 53 -5.35 -7.75 -6.30
CA GLY A 53 -6.03 -6.83 -7.19
C GLY A 53 -5.95 -7.18 -8.66
N VAL A 54 -6.44 -6.23 -9.45
CA VAL A 54 -6.44 -6.29 -10.91
C VAL A 54 -5.61 -5.13 -11.42
N GLY A 55 -4.62 -5.44 -12.24
CA GLY A 55 -3.74 -4.49 -12.89
C GLY A 55 -4.07 -4.30 -14.37
N ILE A 56 -3.63 -3.17 -14.87
CA ILE A 56 -3.71 -2.79 -16.30
C ILE A 56 -2.34 -2.26 -16.69
N ASP A 57 -1.79 -2.80 -17.77
CA ASP A 57 -0.55 -2.33 -18.39
C ASP A 57 -0.87 -1.76 -19.78
N VAL A 58 -0.53 -0.49 -19.97
CA VAL A 58 -0.77 0.27 -21.22
C VAL A 58 0.58 0.60 -21.84
N PRO A 59 1.00 -0.11 -22.91
CA PRO A 59 2.25 0.19 -23.61
C PRO A 59 2.23 1.61 -24.20
N LEU A 60 3.25 2.40 -23.88
CA LEU A 60 3.44 3.75 -24.42
C LEU A 60 4.51 3.77 -25.53
N SER A 61 5.52 2.92 -25.39
CA SER A 61 6.59 2.71 -26.38
C SER A 61 7.13 1.28 -26.24
N GLY A 62 8.11 0.91 -27.08
CA GLY A 62 8.69 -0.43 -27.03
C GLY A 62 9.34 -0.81 -25.68
N LEU A 63 9.75 0.18 -24.88
CA LEU A 63 10.44 -0.04 -23.59
C LEU A 63 9.66 0.49 -22.39
N VAL A 64 8.61 1.29 -22.61
CA VAL A 64 7.93 2.00 -21.53
C VAL A 64 6.44 1.72 -21.60
N SER A 65 5.85 1.40 -20.47
CA SER A 65 4.41 1.31 -20.29
C SER A 65 3.94 2.10 -19.05
N PHE A 66 2.66 2.37 -19.01
CA PHE A 66 1.97 2.90 -17.84
C PHE A 66 1.20 1.78 -17.16
N GLN A 67 1.49 1.55 -15.89
CA GLN A 67 0.80 0.54 -15.09
C GLN A 67 -0.08 1.20 -14.04
N THR A 68 -1.30 0.70 -13.94
CA THR A 68 -2.26 1.09 -12.91
C THR A 68 -3.17 -0.09 -12.56
N GLY A 69 -4.07 0.07 -11.62
CA GLY A 69 -4.98 -0.99 -11.22
C GLY A 69 -5.80 -0.61 -10.00
N LEU A 70 -6.55 -1.58 -9.50
CA LEU A 70 -7.25 -1.47 -8.22
C LEU A 70 -6.89 -2.67 -7.37
N TYR A 71 -6.32 -2.39 -6.21
CA TYR A 71 -5.82 -3.38 -5.28
C TYR A 71 -6.47 -3.21 -3.92
N TRP A 72 -6.82 -4.32 -3.28
CA TRP A 72 -7.04 -4.36 -1.86
C TRP A 72 -5.71 -4.69 -1.18
N ALA A 73 -5.20 -3.78 -0.37
CA ALA A 73 -3.92 -3.91 0.31
C ALA A 73 -4.11 -3.79 1.82
N SER A 74 -3.59 -4.76 2.56
CA SER A 74 -3.49 -4.68 4.01
C SER A 74 -2.15 -4.07 4.39
N LYS A 75 -2.16 -3.13 5.33
CA LYS A 75 -0.98 -2.48 5.92
C LYS A 75 -1.15 -2.41 7.43
N GLY A 76 -0.12 -2.04 8.15
CA GLY A 76 -0.20 -1.85 9.59
C GLY A 76 1.15 -1.98 10.27
N ALA A 77 1.10 -1.99 11.60
CA ALA A 77 2.27 -2.20 12.44
C ALA A 77 1.87 -2.83 13.77
N SER A 78 2.79 -3.55 14.39
CA SER A 78 2.73 -3.91 15.80
C SER A 78 3.52 -2.89 16.61
N ILE A 79 2.99 -2.50 17.75
CA ILE A 79 3.64 -1.55 18.67
C ILE A 79 3.67 -2.20 20.05
N ASP A 80 4.86 -2.35 20.57
CA ASP A 80 5.06 -2.84 21.93
C ASP A 80 5.12 -1.61 22.85
N VAL A 81 4.16 -1.47 23.75
CA VAL A 81 4.13 -0.38 24.73
C VAL A 81 4.48 -0.93 26.09
N ASP A 82 5.68 -0.55 26.59
CA ASP A 82 6.06 -0.84 27.95
C ASP A 82 5.20 0.00 28.93
N TYR A 83 4.26 -0.62 29.60
CA TYR A 83 3.52 0.01 30.68
C TYR A 83 4.20 -0.31 32.02
N VAL A 84 4.79 0.69 32.62
CA VAL A 84 5.37 0.58 33.98
C VAL A 84 4.24 0.81 34.99
N GLY A 85 3.55 -0.24 35.35
CA GLY A 85 2.67 -0.25 36.51
C GLY A 85 3.48 -0.30 37.81
N ALA A 86 2.86 0.03 38.94
CA ALA A 86 3.54 0.25 40.24
C ALA A 86 4.39 -0.94 40.76
N ASN A 87 4.26 -2.16 40.21
CA ASN A 87 5.04 -3.32 40.62
C ASN A 87 5.28 -4.40 39.52
N THR A 88 4.84 -4.20 38.28
CA THR A 88 4.99 -5.18 37.18
C THR A 88 5.25 -4.45 35.88
N LYS A 89 6.24 -4.91 35.12
CA LYS A 89 6.39 -4.57 33.70
C LYS A 89 5.40 -5.40 32.93
N ASN A 90 4.30 -4.81 32.51
CA ASN A 90 3.39 -5.45 31.55
C ASN A 90 3.70 -4.89 30.18
N VAL A 91 4.01 -5.76 29.23
CA VAL A 91 4.13 -5.41 27.81
C VAL A 91 2.73 -5.46 27.25
N VAL A 92 2.27 -4.34 26.73
CA VAL A 92 0.98 -4.26 26.03
C VAL A 92 1.26 -4.29 24.53
N ASP A 93 0.87 -5.37 23.88
CA ASP A 93 1.01 -5.53 22.44
C ASP A 93 -0.20 -4.90 21.74
N MET A 94 0.07 -3.90 20.89
CA MET A 94 -0.96 -3.28 20.07
C MET A 94 -0.74 -3.60 18.58
N HIS A 95 -1.63 -4.40 18.01
CA HIS A 95 -1.65 -4.69 16.59
C HIS A 95 -2.64 -3.77 15.86
N VAL A 96 -2.13 -3.01 14.89
CA VAL A 96 -2.95 -2.10 14.08
C VAL A 96 -2.99 -2.59 12.65
N ASN A 97 -4.17 -3.05 12.22
CA ASN A 97 -4.45 -3.44 10.83
C ASN A 97 -5.19 -2.32 10.11
N GLN A 98 -4.81 -2.08 8.86
CA GLN A 98 -5.35 -1.05 7.97
C GLN A 98 -5.58 -1.68 6.59
N ASN A 99 -6.82 -1.74 6.12
CA ASN A 99 -7.15 -2.24 4.81
C ASN A 99 -7.51 -1.09 3.88
N TYR A 100 -6.85 -1.02 2.74
CA TYR A 100 -6.98 0.04 1.76
C TYR A 100 -7.47 -0.50 0.42
N PHE A 101 -8.26 0.29 -0.28
CA PHE A 101 -8.28 0.27 -1.74
C PHE A 101 -7.17 1.18 -2.23
N GLU A 102 -6.29 0.62 -3.08
CA GLU A 102 -5.09 1.27 -3.56
C GLU A 102 -5.06 1.30 -5.09
N MET A 103 -4.66 2.44 -5.63
CA MET A 103 -4.51 2.67 -7.06
C MET A 103 -3.08 3.19 -7.33
N PRO A 104 -2.17 2.35 -7.82
CA PRO A 104 -0.87 2.77 -8.29
C PRO A 104 -0.96 3.50 -9.63
N LEU A 105 -0.03 4.41 -9.89
CA LEU A 105 0.14 5.14 -11.14
C LEU A 105 1.62 5.09 -11.51
N LEU A 106 2.05 3.99 -12.16
CA LEU A 106 3.46 3.66 -12.31
C LEU A 106 3.91 3.82 -13.77
N ALA A 107 5.10 4.36 -13.94
CA ALA A 107 5.87 4.16 -15.14
C ALA A 107 6.62 2.82 -15.03
N ALA A 108 6.52 1.99 -16.04
CA ALA A 108 7.20 0.70 -16.11
C ALA A 108 8.18 0.68 -17.28
N PHE A 109 9.41 0.23 -16.98
CA PHE A 109 10.50 0.08 -17.95
C PHE A 109 10.76 -1.39 -18.18
N HIS A 110 10.55 -1.85 -19.41
CA HIS A 110 10.74 -3.22 -19.83
C HIS A 110 12.13 -3.40 -20.44
N VAL A 111 12.96 -4.21 -19.79
CA VAL A 111 14.31 -4.53 -20.26
C VAL A 111 14.32 -5.98 -20.69
N GLY A 112 14.32 -6.20 -22.01
CA GLY A 112 14.41 -7.54 -22.59
C GLY A 112 15.71 -8.21 -22.19
N THR A 113 15.63 -9.46 -21.73
CA THR A 113 16.80 -10.28 -21.44
C THR A 113 17.04 -11.27 -22.57
N ALA A 114 18.24 -11.84 -22.67
CA ALA A 114 18.55 -12.93 -23.61
C ALA A 114 17.82 -14.24 -23.23
N ALA A 115 17.24 -14.30 -22.04
CA ALA A 115 16.39 -15.37 -21.56
C ALA A 115 14.92 -15.15 -21.94
N ASN A 116 14.05 -16.14 -21.71
CA ASN A 116 12.63 -16.08 -22.06
C ASN A 116 11.79 -15.23 -21.08
N PHE A 117 12.35 -14.21 -20.49
CA PHE A 117 11.67 -13.28 -19.58
C PHE A 117 12.20 -11.86 -19.77
N ASP A 118 11.39 -10.89 -19.42
CA ASP A 118 11.76 -9.48 -19.36
C ASP A 118 11.89 -9.03 -17.89
N MET A 119 12.83 -8.14 -17.62
CA MET A 119 12.89 -7.43 -16.34
C MET A 119 12.06 -6.15 -16.46
N VAL A 120 11.17 -5.93 -15.51
CA VAL A 120 10.31 -4.75 -15.49
C VAL A 120 10.61 -3.95 -14.22
N PHE A 121 11.04 -2.70 -14.39
CA PHE A 121 11.25 -1.76 -13.29
C PHE A 121 10.09 -0.79 -13.25
N THR A 122 9.46 -0.66 -12.10
CA THR A 122 8.29 0.21 -11.91
C THR A 122 8.60 1.30 -10.90
N ALA A 123 8.12 2.51 -11.16
CA ALA A 123 8.16 3.59 -10.19
C ALA A 123 7.05 4.60 -10.45
N GLY A 124 6.48 5.16 -9.38
CA GLY A 124 5.46 6.21 -9.47
C GLY A 124 4.71 6.42 -8.17
N PRO A 125 3.74 7.33 -8.14
CA PRO A 125 2.88 7.54 -6.98
C PRO A 125 1.81 6.46 -6.87
N TYR A 126 1.29 6.28 -5.64
CA TYR A 126 0.05 5.57 -5.38
C TYR A 126 -0.92 6.44 -4.59
N LEU A 127 -2.20 6.15 -4.73
CA LEU A 127 -3.29 6.71 -3.94
C LEU A 127 -4.01 5.56 -3.25
N ALA A 128 -4.36 5.73 -1.97
CA ALA A 128 -5.05 4.70 -1.22
C ALA A 128 -6.13 5.30 -0.31
N TYR A 129 -7.21 4.54 -0.11
CA TYR A 129 -8.29 4.92 0.77
C TYR A 129 -8.63 3.80 1.74
N GLY A 130 -8.50 4.06 3.04
CA GLY A 130 -8.76 3.13 4.12
C GLY A 130 -10.24 2.81 4.27
N VAL A 131 -10.58 1.56 4.05
CA VAL A 131 -11.97 1.08 4.07
C VAL A 131 -12.33 0.36 5.36
N SER A 132 -11.40 -0.42 5.91
CA SER A 132 -11.59 -1.15 7.16
C SER A 132 -10.26 -1.38 7.87
N GLY A 133 -10.33 -1.77 9.12
CA GLY A 133 -9.18 -2.11 9.93
C GLY A 133 -9.55 -2.20 11.40
N LYS A 134 -8.77 -2.95 12.15
CA LYS A 134 -8.94 -3.11 13.60
C LYS A 134 -7.64 -2.82 14.31
N ARG A 135 -7.75 -2.23 15.48
CA ARG A 135 -6.69 -2.12 16.48
C ARG A 135 -7.02 -3.09 17.59
N ASN A 136 -6.13 -4.00 17.85
CA ASN A 136 -6.23 -4.94 18.95
C ASN A 136 -5.20 -4.54 20.00
N ILE A 137 -5.65 -4.36 21.21
CA ILE A 137 -4.80 -4.13 22.38
C ILE A 137 -4.95 -5.36 23.26
N ASP A 138 -3.85 -6.06 23.44
CA ASP A 138 -3.78 -7.25 24.27
C ASP A 138 -3.17 -6.88 25.63
N ILE A 139 -3.98 -6.95 26.70
CA ILE A 139 -3.60 -6.66 28.08
C ILE A 139 -3.87 -7.92 28.91
N ASP A 140 -2.83 -8.63 29.29
CA ASP A 140 -2.93 -9.93 29.97
C ASP A 140 -3.88 -10.91 29.19
N ASP A 141 -4.99 -11.31 29.78
CA ASP A 141 -5.98 -12.20 29.16
C ASP A 141 -7.15 -11.43 28.46
N LEU A 142 -7.07 -10.11 28.36
CA LEU A 142 -8.14 -9.28 27.79
C LEU A 142 -7.71 -8.64 26.47
N THR A 143 -8.40 -8.98 25.37
CA THR A 143 -8.22 -8.31 24.07
C THR A 143 -9.32 -7.28 23.84
N VAL A 144 -8.94 -6.02 23.72
CA VAL A 144 -9.85 -4.92 23.35
C VAL A 144 -9.65 -4.57 21.88
N SER A 145 -10.73 -4.67 21.10
CA SER A 145 -10.69 -4.38 19.65
C SER A 145 -11.55 -3.17 19.31
N TYR A 146 -11.01 -2.23 18.53
CA TYR A 146 -11.76 -1.09 18.00
C TYR A 146 -11.35 -0.73 16.58
N ASN A 147 -12.17 0.10 15.91
CA ASN A 147 -11.94 0.43 14.51
C ASN A 147 -10.67 1.27 14.32
N THR A 148 -9.87 0.95 13.31
CA THR A 148 -8.67 1.72 12.95
C THR A 148 -9.02 3.08 12.38
N PHE A 149 -10.08 3.18 11.59
CA PHE A 149 -10.51 4.41 10.93
C PHE A 149 -11.81 4.94 11.54
N GLY A 150 -11.90 6.27 11.63
CA GLY A 150 -13.06 6.93 12.19
C GLY A 150 -12.96 7.10 13.71
N GLU A 151 -14.05 7.55 14.32
CA GLU A 151 -14.15 7.75 15.76
C GLU A 151 -14.68 6.47 16.42
N SER A 152 -14.08 6.10 17.53
CA SER A 152 -14.55 5.01 18.38
C SER A 152 -14.84 5.56 19.78
N LYS A 153 -15.92 5.09 20.43
CA LYS A 153 -16.21 5.42 21.82
C LYS A 153 -15.71 4.31 22.72
N ILE A 154 -14.81 4.65 23.65
CA ILE A 154 -14.29 3.74 24.67
C ILE A 154 -14.54 4.39 26.02
N ASP A 155 -15.28 3.75 26.89
CA ASP A 155 -15.67 4.24 28.25
C ASP A 155 -16.22 5.67 28.26
N GLY A 156 -16.97 6.05 27.21
CA GLY A 156 -17.56 7.38 27.07
C GLY A 156 -16.65 8.44 26.44
N GLU A 157 -15.38 8.15 26.25
CA GLU A 157 -14.43 9.01 25.55
C GLU A 157 -14.38 8.74 24.04
N ILE A 158 -14.24 9.81 23.24
CA ILE A 158 -14.11 9.71 21.78
C ILE A 158 -12.63 9.56 21.44
N VAL A 159 -12.24 8.37 20.94
CA VAL A 159 -10.89 8.11 20.43
C VAL A 159 -10.90 8.30 18.92
N SER A 160 -10.12 9.27 18.46
CA SER A 160 -9.95 9.52 17.02
C SER A 160 -9.17 8.40 16.34
N GLY A 161 -9.71 7.90 15.21
CA GLY A 161 -9.05 6.93 14.37
C GLY A 161 -7.97 7.53 13.46
N LEU A 162 -7.32 6.65 12.71
CA LEU A 162 -6.36 7.05 11.70
C LEU A 162 -7.08 7.68 10.50
N ARG A 163 -6.33 8.46 9.73
CA ARG A 163 -6.82 9.04 8.48
C ARG A 163 -7.03 7.94 7.44
N ARG A 164 -8.14 8.04 6.71
CA ARG A 164 -8.47 7.07 5.65
C ARG A 164 -7.62 7.27 4.39
N PHE A 165 -7.29 8.52 4.06
CA PHE A 165 -6.53 8.82 2.85
C PHE A 165 -5.04 8.63 3.10
N ASP A 166 -4.40 7.82 2.23
CA ASP A 166 -2.96 7.65 2.14
C ASP A 166 -2.51 7.86 0.69
N ALA A 167 -1.31 8.36 0.53
CA ALA A 167 -0.64 8.51 -0.75
C ALA A 167 0.86 8.46 -0.52
N GLY A 168 1.57 7.94 -1.50
CA GLY A 168 3.01 7.79 -1.40
C GLY A 168 3.67 7.50 -2.74
N VAL A 169 4.86 6.96 -2.65
CA VAL A 169 5.65 6.50 -3.79
C VAL A 169 5.79 5.00 -3.71
N MET A 170 5.63 4.34 -4.85
CA MET A 170 5.87 2.92 -5.04
C MET A 170 7.02 2.73 -6.02
N ALA A 171 7.89 1.77 -5.75
CA ALA A 171 8.91 1.31 -6.66
C ALA A 171 9.00 -0.22 -6.60
N GLY A 172 9.22 -0.85 -7.74
CA GLY A 172 9.26 -2.30 -7.83
C GLY A 172 10.17 -2.82 -8.94
N VAL A 173 10.45 -4.11 -8.84
CA VAL A 173 11.12 -4.88 -9.89
C VAL A 173 10.40 -6.19 -10.07
N ALA A 174 10.14 -6.58 -11.32
CA ALA A 174 9.47 -7.83 -11.64
C ALA A 174 10.17 -8.57 -12.78
N LEU A 175 10.04 -9.89 -12.77
CA LEU A 175 10.36 -10.78 -13.85
C LEU A 175 9.08 -11.16 -14.58
N ASP A 176 9.02 -10.86 -15.86
CA ASP A 176 7.86 -11.06 -16.71
C ASP A 176 8.08 -12.27 -17.65
N PHE A 177 7.32 -13.34 -17.41
CA PHE A 177 7.37 -14.60 -18.17
C PHE A 177 6.18 -14.71 -19.13
N LYS A 178 5.92 -13.69 -19.94
CA LYS A 178 4.78 -13.60 -20.89
C LYS A 178 3.42 -13.56 -20.21
N ARG A 179 2.99 -14.63 -19.53
CA ARG A 179 1.71 -14.73 -18.81
C ARG A 179 1.84 -14.63 -17.31
N TRP A 180 3.01 -14.94 -16.77
CA TRP A 180 3.27 -14.88 -15.35
C TRP A 180 4.25 -13.76 -15.05
N THR A 181 4.02 -13.08 -13.97
CA THR A 181 4.95 -12.09 -13.43
C THR A 181 5.21 -12.38 -11.97
N VAL A 182 6.45 -12.17 -11.56
CA VAL A 182 6.87 -12.31 -10.17
C VAL A 182 7.71 -11.10 -9.82
N GLY A 183 7.41 -10.41 -8.74
CA GLY A 183 8.04 -9.14 -8.42
C GLY A 183 8.22 -8.87 -6.93
N LEU A 184 8.89 -7.77 -6.67
CA LEU A 184 9.07 -7.16 -5.36
C LEU A 184 8.67 -5.69 -5.47
N ASP A 185 7.77 -5.25 -4.60
CA ASP A 185 7.30 -3.87 -4.54
C ASP A 185 7.60 -3.28 -3.17
N GLY A 186 8.06 -2.04 -3.15
CA GLY A 186 8.21 -1.20 -1.96
C GLY A 186 7.27 0.00 -2.04
N GLU A 187 6.53 0.26 -0.97
CA GLU A 187 5.58 1.35 -0.84
C GLU A 187 5.96 2.27 0.32
N PHE A 188 6.18 3.54 0.01
CA PHE A 188 6.63 4.56 0.94
C PHE A 188 5.55 5.63 1.09
N GLY A 189 4.78 5.58 2.19
CA GLY A 189 3.74 6.55 2.47
C GLY A 189 4.29 7.97 2.68
N CYS A 190 3.64 8.95 2.10
CA CYS A 190 3.93 10.37 2.27
C CYS A 190 2.94 11.05 3.22
N CYS A 191 1.75 10.49 3.37
CA CYS A 191 0.70 11.03 4.21
C CYS A 191 0.89 10.65 5.68
N LYS A 192 0.55 11.56 6.58
CA LYS A 192 0.52 11.31 8.02
C LYS A 192 -0.70 10.47 8.36
N LEU A 193 -0.53 9.41 9.14
CA LEU A 193 -1.61 8.54 9.58
C LEU A 193 -2.55 9.21 10.60
N ALA A 194 -2.05 10.15 11.40
CA ALA A 194 -2.85 10.93 12.34
C ALA A 194 -2.47 12.41 12.29
N SER A 195 -3.38 13.28 12.74
CA SER A 195 -3.18 14.74 12.67
C SER A 195 -1.99 15.20 13.51
N ASN A 196 -1.79 14.58 14.66
CA ASN A 196 -0.76 14.95 15.66
C ASN A 196 0.47 14.05 15.60
N SER A 197 0.62 13.19 14.58
CA SER A 197 1.76 12.28 14.43
C SER A 197 2.44 12.47 13.08
N LYS A 198 3.73 12.22 13.04
CA LYS A 198 4.55 12.16 11.81
C LYS A 198 4.75 10.74 11.32
N THR A 199 3.93 9.82 11.78
CA THR A 199 3.92 8.42 11.39
C THR A 199 3.34 8.24 9.99
N ARG A 200 3.93 7.35 9.19
CA ARG A 200 3.56 7.04 7.80
C ARG A 200 3.68 5.54 7.58
N ASN A 201 2.96 5.01 6.59
CA ASN A 201 3.07 3.61 6.19
C ASN A 201 4.38 3.33 5.44
N LEU A 202 4.94 2.16 5.69
CA LEU A 202 6.01 1.54 4.92
C LEU A 202 5.61 0.09 4.67
N ALA A 203 5.62 -0.37 3.42
CA ALA A 203 5.27 -1.75 3.11
C ALA A 203 6.16 -2.32 2.00
N PHE A 204 6.39 -3.63 2.06
CA PHE A 204 7.11 -4.41 1.04
C PHE A 204 6.30 -5.66 0.74
N PHE A 205 6.12 -5.95 -0.56
CA PHE A 205 5.38 -7.10 -1.03
C PHE A 205 6.21 -7.90 -2.04
N PHE A 206 6.20 -9.21 -1.87
CA PHE A 206 6.53 -10.15 -2.93
C PHE A 206 5.23 -10.41 -3.70
N THR A 207 5.25 -10.19 -5.00
CA THR A 207 4.06 -10.25 -5.85
C THR A 207 4.16 -11.35 -6.89
N ALA A 208 3.02 -11.96 -7.19
CA ALA A 208 2.86 -12.90 -8.29
C ALA A 208 1.59 -12.55 -9.06
N GLY A 209 1.69 -12.45 -10.37
CA GLY A 209 0.59 -12.05 -11.24
C GLY A 209 0.40 -12.96 -12.45
N TYR A 210 -0.82 -12.96 -12.99
CA TYR A 210 -1.19 -13.64 -14.22
C TYR A 210 -1.79 -12.63 -15.20
N LYS A 211 -1.28 -12.62 -16.43
CA LYS A 211 -1.70 -11.73 -17.53
C LYS A 211 -2.65 -12.46 -18.50
N PHE A 212 -3.69 -11.74 -18.91
CA PHE A 212 -4.72 -12.25 -19.82
C PHE A 212 -4.49 -11.84 -21.27
#